data_ba12a723b811b38c7c15f12cb8e45938
#
_entry.id   ba12a723b811b38c7c15f12cb8e45938
#
_cell.length_a   1.000
_cell.length_b   1.000
_cell.length_c   1.000
_cell.angle_alpha   90.00
_cell.angle_beta   90.00
_cell.angle_gamma   90.00
#
_symmetry.space_group_name_H-M   'P 1'
#
loop_
_entity.id
_entity.type
_entity.pdbx_description
1 polymer ?
#
loop_
_entity_poly.entity_id
_entity_poly.type
_entity_poly.pdbx_seq_one_letter_code
_entity_poly.pdbx_strand_id
1 'polypeptide(L)'
;VQLIVTTDYSSMIEAMRHGRLDLAYFGPLSYVLAKQKSEIEPFAAIRQKGKTTYQAVVIANTSAGIDRIEDIAGKDVAFGDKASTSSHLIPKSMLAEKKLYAGQNYREHFVGAHDAVAMSVQNGHAQAGGLSKPIFETLVSRGMIKPEKVKVIAESEPFPQYPWTMRSDLDPQLKQKIKSAFMEINDPAILKPFKAEGFGAVTDKDYDVVRNLGSLLKLDLSKF
;
A
#
# COMPACT_ATOMS: atom_id res chain seq x y z
N VAL A 1 25.77 -4.95 -2.10
CA VAL A 1 24.40 -4.76 -1.53
C VAL A 1 23.87 -6.12 -1.12
N GLN A 2 23.35 -6.24 0.11
CA GLN A 2 22.65 -7.43 0.59
C GLN A 2 21.14 -7.14 0.56
N LEU A 3 20.37 -8.01 -0.10
CA LEU A 3 18.92 -7.96 -0.11
C LEU A 3 18.37 -8.69 1.13
N ILE A 4 17.49 -7.99 1.88
CA ILE A 4 16.74 -8.56 3.01
C ILE A 4 15.26 -8.50 2.64
N VAL A 5 14.58 -9.64 2.69
CA VAL A 5 13.13 -9.74 2.49
C VAL A 5 12.49 -10.00 3.84
N THR A 6 11.61 -9.12 4.28
CA THR A 6 10.88 -9.25 5.54
C THR A 6 9.54 -9.98 5.32
N THR A 7 9.01 -10.58 6.37
CA THR A 7 7.75 -11.34 6.32
C THR A 7 6.51 -10.45 6.29
N ASP A 8 6.61 -9.26 6.87
CA ASP A 8 5.52 -8.29 7.03
C ASP A 8 6.06 -6.86 7.14
N TYR A 9 5.15 -5.88 7.15
CA TYR A 9 5.51 -4.46 7.24
C TYR A 9 6.14 -4.09 8.59
N SER A 10 5.64 -4.67 9.68
CA SER A 10 6.15 -4.39 11.04
C SER A 10 7.59 -4.84 11.21
N SER A 11 7.95 -6.00 10.67
CA SER A 11 9.33 -6.52 10.67
C SER A 11 10.30 -5.57 9.95
N MET A 12 9.87 -4.97 8.84
CA MET A 12 10.69 -3.99 8.10
C MET A 12 10.83 -2.67 8.88
N ILE A 13 9.75 -2.19 9.52
CA ILE A 13 9.78 -1.01 10.38
C ILE A 13 10.77 -1.20 11.53
N GLU A 14 10.70 -2.33 12.22
CA GLU A 14 11.61 -2.64 13.33
C GLU A 14 13.06 -2.88 12.86
N ALA A 15 13.27 -3.50 11.71
CA ALA A 15 14.62 -3.66 11.15
C ALA A 15 15.26 -2.30 10.82
N MET A 16 14.49 -1.35 10.29
CA MET A 16 14.95 0.03 10.05
C MET A 16 15.24 0.75 11.37
N ARG A 17 14.34 0.65 12.35
CA ARG A 17 14.49 1.26 13.68
C ARG A 17 15.78 0.83 14.39
N HIS A 18 16.15 -0.43 14.22
CA HIS A 18 17.36 -0.99 14.83
C HIS A 18 18.61 -0.86 13.96
N GLY A 19 18.58 -0.05 12.90
CA GLY A 19 19.72 0.20 12.02
C GLY A 19 20.20 -1.02 11.23
N ARG A 20 19.34 -2.03 11.05
CA ARG A 20 19.66 -3.26 10.30
C ARG A 20 19.45 -3.10 8.79
N LEU A 21 18.84 -2.00 8.36
CA LEU A 21 18.61 -1.64 6.97
C LEU A 21 19.15 -0.24 6.71
N ASP A 22 19.94 -0.09 5.65
CA ASP A 22 20.38 1.22 5.16
C ASP A 22 19.35 1.84 4.21
N LEU A 23 18.68 0.98 3.43
CA LEU A 23 17.65 1.32 2.46
C LEU A 23 16.44 0.41 2.65
N ALA A 24 15.24 0.93 2.41
CA ALA A 24 14.01 0.13 2.42
C ALA A 24 13.00 0.64 1.38
N TYR A 25 12.20 -0.28 0.86
CA TYR A 25 11.06 -0.01 0.00
C TYR A 25 9.77 -0.15 0.80
N PHE A 26 9.31 0.95 1.37
CA PHE A 26 8.12 0.98 2.21
C PHE A 26 6.83 1.17 1.41
N GLY A 27 5.70 0.73 1.96
CA GLY A 27 4.41 1.31 1.61
C GLY A 27 4.27 2.71 2.22
N PRO A 28 3.40 3.60 1.71
CA PRO A 28 3.29 4.95 2.25
C PRO A 28 2.95 5.01 3.75
N LEU A 29 2.02 4.18 4.23
CA LEU A 29 1.68 4.13 5.66
C LEU A 29 2.85 3.55 6.48
N SER A 30 3.43 2.43 6.05
CA SER A 30 4.57 1.84 6.77
C SER A 30 5.79 2.77 6.79
N TYR A 31 5.98 3.61 5.75
CA TYR A 31 6.96 4.70 5.79
C TYR A 31 6.63 5.71 6.90
N VAL A 32 5.39 6.19 6.95
CA VAL A 32 4.95 7.14 7.99
C VAL A 32 5.17 6.58 9.39
N LEU A 33 4.85 5.31 9.61
CA LEU A 33 5.07 4.61 10.88
C LEU A 33 6.56 4.47 11.20
N ALA A 34 7.38 4.08 10.22
CA ALA A 34 8.83 3.96 10.39
C ALA A 34 9.48 5.31 10.69
N LYS A 35 9.01 6.38 10.04
CA LYS A 35 9.51 7.76 10.24
C LYS A 35 9.30 8.26 11.67
N GLN A 36 8.26 7.81 12.36
CA GLN A 36 8.02 8.16 13.77
C GLN A 36 9.03 7.50 14.73
N LYS A 37 9.65 6.40 14.31
CA LYS A 37 10.55 5.58 15.13
C LYS A 37 12.00 5.62 14.68
N SER A 38 12.30 6.27 13.56
CA SER A 38 13.62 6.22 12.89
C SER A 38 13.91 7.51 12.14
N GLU A 39 15.17 7.92 12.15
CA GLU A 39 15.64 9.02 11.32
C GLU A 39 15.90 8.55 9.90
N ILE A 40 14.89 8.65 9.04
CA ILE A 40 14.89 8.21 7.65
C ILE A 40 14.33 9.27 6.72
N GLU A 41 14.71 9.22 5.45
CA GLU A 41 14.21 10.12 4.41
C GLU A 41 13.79 9.35 3.16
N PRO A 42 12.62 9.64 2.56
CA PRO A 42 12.22 9.10 1.29
C PRO A 42 12.96 9.87 0.19
N PHE A 43 13.29 9.23 -0.91
CA PHE A 43 14.05 9.89 -1.97
C PHE A 43 13.60 9.57 -3.39
N ALA A 44 12.97 8.41 -3.60
CA ALA A 44 12.53 7.99 -4.91
C ALA A 44 11.24 7.19 -4.83
N ALA A 45 10.41 7.29 -5.85
CA ALA A 45 9.27 6.41 -6.07
C ALA A 45 9.14 6.08 -7.56
N ILE A 46 8.53 4.96 -7.90
CA ILE A 46 8.31 4.61 -9.31
C ILE A 46 7.39 5.64 -9.97
N ARG A 47 7.64 5.91 -11.24
CA ARG A 47 6.81 6.78 -12.09
C ARG A 47 6.05 5.92 -13.09
N GLN A 48 4.73 6.08 -13.11
CA GLN A 48 3.83 5.44 -14.05
C GLN A 48 2.94 6.50 -14.69
N LYS A 49 2.85 6.53 -16.03
CA LYS A 49 2.10 7.55 -16.77
C LYS A 49 2.47 8.98 -16.33
N GLY A 50 3.77 9.23 -16.16
CA GLY A 50 4.31 10.51 -15.72
C GLY A 50 4.09 10.87 -14.24
N LYS A 51 3.43 10.03 -13.44
CA LYS A 51 3.05 10.32 -12.04
C LYS A 51 3.72 9.36 -11.06
N THR A 52 3.99 9.85 -9.85
CA THR A 52 4.48 9.08 -8.69
C THR A 52 3.32 8.78 -7.71
N THR A 53 2.15 8.45 -8.26
CA THR A 53 0.94 8.14 -7.48
C THR A 53 0.32 6.83 -7.96
N TYR A 54 -0.48 6.20 -7.10
CA TYR A 54 -1.26 5.01 -7.41
C TYR A 54 -2.61 5.07 -6.69
N GLN A 55 -3.50 4.12 -7.00
CA GLN A 55 -4.84 4.03 -6.40
C GLN A 55 -5.01 2.70 -5.66
N ALA A 56 -5.89 2.70 -4.68
CA ALA A 56 -6.48 1.51 -4.09
C ALA A 56 -7.82 1.21 -4.75
N VAL A 57 -8.27 -0.04 -4.65
CA VAL A 57 -9.60 -0.47 -5.07
C VAL A 57 -10.31 -1.17 -3.91
N VAL A 58 -11.62 -0.99 -3.85
CA VAL A 58 -12.51 -1.85 -3.10
C VAL A 58 -13.12 -2.85 -4.09
N ILE A 59 -12.95 -4.12 -3.81
CA ILE A 59 -13.45 -5.22 -4.62
C ILE A 59 -14.56 -5.97 -3.89
N ALA A 60 -15.44 -6.62 -4.64
CA ALA A 60 -16.50 -7.45 -4.09
C ALA A 60 -16.63 -8.79 -4.86
N ASN A 61 -17.05 -9.84 -4.17
CA ASN A 61 -17.46 -11.08 -4.80
C ASN A 61 -18.74 -10.83 -5.61
N THR A 62 -18.77 -11.27 -6.85
CA THR A 62 -19.89 -11.02 -7.78
C THR A 62 -21.21 -11.62 -7.31
N SER A 63 -21.18 -12.68 -6.49
CA SER A 63 -22.38 -13.31 -5.93
C SER A 63 -22.87 -12.69 -4.62
N ALA A 64 -22.16 -11.68 -4.07
CA ALA A 64 -22.45 -11.11 -2.76
C ALA A 64 -23.56 -10.05 -2.76
N GLY A 65 -24.06 -9.62 -3.93
CA GLY A 65 -25.07 -8.58 -4.04
C GLY A 65 -24.55 -7.19 -3.63
N ILE A 66 -23.26 -6.92 -3.90
CA ILE A 66 -22.58 -5.66 -3.58
C ILE A 66 -22.23 -4.97 -4.89
N ASP A 67 -22.83 -3.82 -5.18
CA ASP A 67 -22.57 -3.01 -6.38
C ASP A 67 -21.87 -1.68 -6.04
N ARG A 68 -21.97 -1.24 -4.80
CA ARG A 68 -21.39 0.00 -4.28
C ARG A 68 -20.97 -0.18 -2.83
N ILE A 69 -20.19 0.79 -2.32
CA ILE A 69 -19.61 0.70 -0.96
C ILE A 69 -20.69 0.55 0.11
N GLU A 70 -21.83 1.23 -0.05
CA GLU A 70 -22.93 1.19 0.91
C GLU A 70 -23.52 -0.21 1.11
N ASP A 71 -23.44 -1.09 0.12
CA ASP A 71 -23.96 -2.46 0.17
C ASP A 71 -23.07 -3.39 1.04
N ILE A 72 -21.90 -2.90 1.50
CA ILE A 72 -20.99 -3.61 2.40
C ILE A 72 -21.58 -3.72 3.83
N ALA A 73 -22.63 -2.97 4.15
CA ALA A 73 -23.26 -3.07 5.46
C ALA A 73 -23.67 -4.52 5.79
N GLY A 74 -23.27 -5.00 7.00
CA GLY A 74 -23.52 -6.37 7.47
C GLY A 74 -22.61 -7.45 6.91
N LYS A 75 -21.63 -7.11 6.05
CA LYS A 75 -20.73 -8.05 5.37
C LYS A 75 -19.39 -8.23 6.08
N ASP A 76 -18.65 -9.24 5.65
CA ASP A 76 -17.25 -9.47 6.01
C ASP A 76 -16.33 -8.79 4.97
N VAL A 77 -15.36 -8.03 5.44
CA VAL A 77 -14.41 -7.27 4.63
C VAL A 77 -12.99 -7.73 4.92
N ALA A 78 -12.28 -8.18 3.89
CA ALA A 78 -10.87 -8.55 4.00
C ALA A 78 -9.98 -7.33 3.78
N PHE A 79 -9.06 -7.12 4.71
CA PHE A 79 -7.93 -6.20 4.59
C PHE A 79 -6.61 -6.98 4.60
N GLY A 80 -5.54 -6.39 4.06
CA GLY A 80 -4.21 -6.98 4.09
C GLY A 80 -3.53 -6.82 5.45
N ASP A 81 -2.33 -6.25 5.45
CA ASP A 81 -1.61 -5.91 6.68
C ASP A 81 -2.14 -4.60 7.29
N LYS A 82 -2.12 -4.50 8.62
CA LYS A 82 -2.57 -3.29 9.34
C LYS A 82 -1.75 -2.04 8.99
N ALA A 83 -0.46 -2.19 8.69
CA ALA A 83 0.43 -1.12 8.27
C ALA A 83 0.39 -0.86 6.76
N SER A 84 -0.53 -1.50 6.01
CA SER A 84 -0.71 -1.27 4.58
C SER A 84 -1.55 -0.04 4.29
N THR A 85 -1.09 0.77 3.34
CA THR A 85 -1.84 1.93 2.83
C THR A 85 -3.05 1.50 2.02
N SER A 86 -2.83 0.74 0.94
CA SER A 86 -3.86 0.45 -0.06
C SER A 86 -4.64 -0.84 0.18
N SER A 87 -4.20 -1.71 1.11
CA SER A 87 -5.01 -2.85 1.53
C SER A 87 -5.60 -2.71 2.93
N HIS A 88 -5.45 -1.55 3.58
CA HIS A 88 -6.10 -1.25 4.86
C HIS A 88 -6.54 0.21 4.95
N LEU A 89 -5.58 1.17 5.08
CA LEU A 89 -5.88 2.56 5.41
C LEU A 89 -6.87 3.21 4.43
N ILE A 90 -6.56 3.18 3.13
CA ILE A 90 -7.37 3.83 2.09
C ILE A 90 -8.74 3.16 1.95
N PRO A 91 -8.86 1.83 1.75
CA PRO A 91 -10.17 1.19 1.69
C PRO A 91 -11.03 1.46 2.93
N LYS A 92 -10.43 1.41 4.12
CA LYS A 92 -11.14 1.70 5.37
C LYS A 92 -11.63 3.15 5.43
N SER A 93 -10.86 4.12 4.91
CA SER A 93 -11.31 5.52 4.81
C SER A 93 -12.47 5.68 3.84
N MET A 94 -12.42 4.99 2.69
CA MET A 94 -13.51 5.02 1.70
C MET A 94 -14.83 4.47 2.30
N LEU A 95 -14.75 3.44 3.15
CA LEU A 95 -15.91 2.94 3.89
C LEU A 95 -16.39 3.96 4.92
N ALA A 96 -15.48 4.58 5.68
CA ALA A 96 -15.79 5.57 6.70
C ALA A 96 -16.45 6.84 6.13
N GLU A 97 -16.08 7.27 4.93
CA GLU A 97 -16.75 8.37 4.19
C GLU A 97 -18.22 8.05 3.93
N LYS A 98 -18.57 6.78 3.78
CA LYS A 98 -19.93 6.27 3.66
C LYS A 98 -20.57 5.90 5.00
N LYS A 99 -19.96 6.33 6.12
CA LYS A 99 -20.39 6.06 7.50
C LYS A 99 -20.43 4.57 7.84
N LEU A 100 -19.62 3.77 7.19
CA LEU A 100 -19.43 2.36 7.49
C LEU A 100 -18.19 2.19 8.37
N TYR A 101 -18.37 1.70 9.59
CA TYR A 101 -17.33 1.51 10.59
C TYR A 101 -17.20 0.04 10.98
N ALA A 102 -15.97 -0.43 11.13
CA ALA A 102 -15.67 -1.79 11.57
C ALA A 102 -16.25 -2.07 12.96
N GLY A 103 -16.79 -3.26 13.16
CA GLY A 103 -17.42 -3.68 14.40
C GLY A 103 -18.83 -3.10 14.63
N GLN A 104 -19.27 -2.13 13.82
CA GLN A 104 -20.62 -1.56 13.86
C GLN A 104 -21.41 -1.94 12.62
N ASN A 105 -20.88 -1.63 11.44
CA ASN A 105 -21.57 -1.79 10.17
C ASN A 105 -21.03 -2.96 9.34
N TYR A 106 -19.79 -3.41 9.58
CA TYR A 106 -19.17 -4.56 8.93
C TYR A 106 -18.17 -5.25 9.84
N ARG A 107 -17.82 -6.51 9.52
CA ARG A 107 -16.76 -7.25 10.21
C ARG A 107 -15.48 -7.18 9.40
N GLU A 108 -14.36 -6.79 10.02
CA GLU A 108 -13.06 -6.74 9.36
C GLU A 108 -12.21 -7.98 9.67
N HIS A 109 -11.49 -8.45 8.66
CA HIS A 109 -10.54 -9.56 8.74
C HIS A 109 -9.22 -9.16 8.11
N PHE A 110 -8.13 -9.33 8.84
CA PHE A 110 -6.79 -9.07 8.34
C PHE A 110 -6.17 -10.37 7.85
N VAL A 111 -5.84 -10.43 6.55
CA VAL A 111 -5.33 -11.65 5.87
C VAL A 111 -3.86 -11.51 5.42
N GLY A 112 -3.20 -10.41 5.79
CA GLY A 112 -1.76 -10.17 5.67
C GLY A 112 -1.31 -9.56 4.34
N ALA A 113 -1.72 -10.10 3.19
CA ALA A 113 -1.20 -9.70 1.89
C ALA A 113 -2.31 -9.30 0.89
N HIS A 114 -1.95 -8.52 -0.14
CA HIS A 114 -2.89 -8.06 -1.18
C HIS A 114 -3.50 -9.21 -1.99
N ASP A 115 -2.71 -10.19 -2.35
CA ASP A 115 -3.17 -11.39 -3.06
C ASP A 115 -4.11 -12.23 -2.18
N ALA A 116 -3.81 -12.36 -0.89
CA ALA A 116 -4.67 -13.03 0.08
C ALA A 116 -6.03 -12.31 0.22
N VAL A 117 -6.07 -10.97 0.17
CA VAL A 117 -7.34 -10.21 0.12
C VAL A 117 -8.15 -10.59 -1.12
N ALA A 118 -7.55 -10.52 -2.30
CA ALA A 118 -8.24 -10.82 -3.55
C ALA A 118 -8.73 -12.29 -3.61
N MET A 119 -7.90 -13.23 -3.13
CA MET A 119 -8.25 -14.65 -3.05
C MET A 119 -9.37 -14.91 -2.02
N SER A 120 -9.34 -14.23 -0.86
CA SER A 120 -10.40 -14.33 0.15
C SER A 120 -11.75 -13.89 -0.41
N VAL A 121 -11.77 -12.79 -1.16
CA VAL A 121 -12.99 -12.31 -1.83
C VAL A 121 -13.42 -13.27 -2.93
N GLN A 122 -12.51 -13.73 -3.78
CA GLN A 122 -12.83 -14.69 -4.86
C GLN A 122 -13.46 -15.99 -4.34
N ASN A 123 -12.95 -16.49 -3.21
CA ASN A 123 -13.39 -17.75 -2.62
C ASN A 123 -14.61 -17.58 -1.68
N GLY A 124 -15.11 -16.37 -1.49
CA GLY A 124 -16.28 -16.09 -0.66
C GLY A 124 -16.02 -16.10 0.85
N HIS A 125 -14.74 -16.15 1.29
CA HIS A 125 -14.38 -16.05 2.69
C HIS A 125 -14.64 -14.66 3.25
N ALA A 126 -14.59 -13.63 2.39
CA ALA A 126 -15.08 -12.29 2.65
C ALA A 126 -15.92 -11.85 1.44
N GLN A 127 -16.93 -11.01 1.67
CA GLN A 127 -17.80 -10.53 0.57
C GLN A 127 -17.18 -9.34 -0.15
N ALA A 128 -16.33 -8.56 0.54
CA ALA A 128 -15.61 -7.43 -0.03
C ALA A 128 -14.16 -7.38 0.50
N GLY A 129 -13.33 -6.54 -0.09
CA GLY A 129 -11.95 -6.35 0.37
C GLY A 129 -11.30 -5.13 -0.29
N GLY A 130 -10.18 -4.70 0.28
CA GLY A 130 -9.41 -3.57 -0.23
C GLY A 130 -7.98 -3.93 -0.58
N LEU A 131 -7.50 -3.49 -1.75
CA LEU A 131 -6.11 -3.71 -2.14
C LEU A 131 -5.62 -2.67 -3.16
N SER A 132 -4.31 -2.72 -3.45
CA SER A 132 -3.68 -1.90 -4.49
C SER A 132 -4.25 -2.22 -5.87
N LYS A 133 -4.69 -1.20 -6.62
CA LYS A 133 -5.19 -1.35 -7.99
C LYS A 133 -4.16 -2.00 -8.93
N PRO A 134 -2.88 -1.55 -9.01
CA PRO A 134 -1.87 -2.21 -9.85
C PRO A 134 -1.65 -3.68 -9.51
N ILE A 135 -1.73 -4.06 -8.22
CA ILE A 135 -1.60 -5.45 -7.81
C ILE A 135 -2.83 -6.25 -8.24
N PHE A 136 -4.05 -5.73 -8.02
CA PHE A 136 -5.29 -6.37 -8.48
C PHE A 136 -5.26 -6.63 -9.99
N GLU A 137 -4.93 -5.62 -10.79
CA GLU A 137 -4.79 -5.75 -12.24
C GLU A 137 -3.75 -6.80 -12.65
N THR A 138 -2.66 -6.92 -11.88
CA THR A 138 -1.64 -7.94 -12.11
C THR A 138 -2.15 -9.35 -11.78
N LEU A 139 -2.90 -9.52 -10.69
CA LEU A 139 -3.50 -10.80 -10.33
C LEU A 139 -4.52 -11.27 -11.38
N VAL A 140 -5.34 -10.35 -11.89
CA VAL A 140 -6.28 -10.63 -12.99
C VAL A 140 -5.52 -10.99 -14.28
N SER A 141 -4.51 -10.22 -14.67
CA SER A 141 -3.74 -10.46 -15.90
C SER A 141 -2.97 -11.79 -15.88
N ARG A 142 -2.64 -12.30 -14.70
CA ARG A 142 -2.02 -13.62 -14.49
C ARG A 142 -3.01 -14.76 -14.35
N GLY A 143 -4.33 -14.49 -14.45
CA GLY A 143 -5.39 -15.49 -14.28
C GLY A 143 -5.56 -16.01 -12.84
N MET A 144 -4.90 -15.39 -11.86
CA MET A 144 -5.04 -15.77 -10.44
C MET A 144 -6.39 -15.32 -9.89
N ILE A 145 -6.89 -14.19 -10.34
CA ILE A 145 -8.23 -13.68 -10.02
C ILE A 145 -9.07 -13.65 -11.27
N LYS A 146 -10.28 -14.20 -11.15
CA LYS A 146 -11.25 -14.36 -12.23
C LYS A 146 -12.25 -13.21 -12.22
N PRO A 147 -12.33 -12.41 -13.30
CA PRO A 147 -13.25 -11.26 -13.38
C PRO A 147 -14.73 -11.64 -13.21
N GLU A 148 -15.11 -12.85 -13.56
CA GLU A 148 -16.48 -13.36 -13.35
C GLU A 148 -16.81 -13.63 -11.87
N LYS A 149 -15.78 -13.70 -10.99
CA LYS A 149 -15.96 -13.92 -9.54
C LYS A 149 -15.70 -12.70 -8.69
N VAL A 150 -14.92 -11.75 -9.19
CA VAL A 150 -14.52 -10.55 -8.42
C VAL A 150 -14.65 -9.33 -9.30
N LYS A 151 -15.33 -8.32 -8.81
CA LYS A 151 -15.49 -7.02 -9.46
C LYS A 151 -14.94 -5.88 -8.60
N VAL A 152 -14.48 -4.81 -9.25
CA VAL A 152 -14.16 -3.53 -8.59
C VAL A 152 -15.46 -2.76 -8.40
N ILE A 153 -15.74 -2.31 -7.19
CA ILE A 153 -16.94 -1.51 -6.85
C ILE A 153 -16.60 -0.05 -6.56
N ALA A 154 -15.34 0.25 -6.24
CA ALA A 154 -14.85 1.61 -6.05
C ALA A 154 -13.34 1.71 -6.25
N GLU A 155 -12.90 2.89 -6.69
CA GLU A 155 -11.49 3.27 -6.79
C GLU A 155 -11.24 4.50 -5.92
N SER A 156 -10.08 4.58 -5.29
CA SER A 156 -9.68 5.73 -4.50
C SER A 156 -9.21 6.89 -5.38
N GLU A 157 -9.13 8.08 -4.81
CA GLU A 157 -8.27 9.13 -5.33
C GLU A 157 -6.81 8.65 -5.38
N PRO A 158 -5.95 9.29 -6.21
CA PRO A 158 -4.53 8.97 -6.26
C PRO A 158 -3.81 9.31 -4.94
N PHE A 159 -2.99 8.38 -4.45
CA PHE A 159 -2.12 8.54 -3.29
C PHE A 159 -0.65 8.43 -3.70
N PRO A 160 0.31 9.00 -2.92
CA PRO A 160 1.72 8.89 -3.22
C PRO A 160 2.16 7.43 -3.31
N GLN A 161 3.06 7.17 -4.26
CA GLN A 161 3.60 5.84 -4.54
C GLN A 161 4.53 5.38 -3.40
N TYR A 162 4.84 4.10 -3.36
CA TYR A 162 5.76 3.47 -2.41
C TYR A 162 7.13 4.16 -2.45
N PRO A 163 7.62 4.73 -1.33
CA PRO A 163 8.93 5.37 -1.30
C PRO A 163 10.07 4.37 -1.16
N TRP A 164 11.11 4.55 -1.95
CA TRP A 164 12.44 4.14 -1.55
C TRP A 164 12.95 5.13 -0.52
N THR A 165 13.42 4.61 0.58
CA THR A 165 13.75 5.36 1.79
C THR A 165 15.13 4.94 2.25
N MET A 166 15.90 5.89 2.78
CA MET A 166 17.23 5.65 3.33
C MET A 166 17.36 6.22 4.74
N ARG A 167 18.32 5.71 5.50
CA ARG A 167 18.71 6.31 6.78
C ARG A 167 19.25 7.72 6.56
N SER A 168 18.89 8.65 7.45
CA SER A 168 19.32 10.06 7.34
C SER A 168 20.79 10.25 7.69
N ASP A 169 21.39 9.35 8.48
CA ASP A 169 22.77 9.38 8.95
C ASP A 169 23.79 8.75 8.00
N LEU A 170 23.36 8.27 6.82
CA LEU A 170 24.30 7.82 5.79
C LEU A 170 25.18 8.98 5.30
N ASP A 171 26.39 8.66 4.86
CA ASP A 171 27.30 9.63 4.27
C ASP A 171 26.62 10.48 3.20
N PRO A 172 26.74 11.83 3.24
CA PRO A 172 26.03 12.70 2.31
C PRO A 172 26.38 12.48 0.84
N GLN A 173 27.64 12.11 0.52
CA GLN A 173 28.04 11.82 -0.85
C GLN A 173 27.45 10.50 -1.32
N LEU A 174 27.37 9.50 -0.44
CA LEU A 174 26.71 8.21 -0.72
C LEU A 174 25.22 8.43 -0.97
N LYS A 175 24.54 9.19 -0.14
CA LYS A 175 23.12 9.54 -0.33
C LYS A 175 22.87 10.17 -1.70
N GLN A 176 23.72 11.15 -2.07
CA GLN A 176 23.58 11.80 -3.38
C GLN A 176 23.80 10.83 -4.54
N LYS A 177 24.80 9.96 -4.46
CA LYS A 177 25.07 8.93 -5.47
C LYS A 177 23.89 7.97 -5.63
N ILE A 178 23.28 7.54 -4.51
CA ILE A 178 22.10 6.67 -4.53
C ILE A 178 20.91 7.37 -5.21
N LYS A 179 20.64 8.63 -4.83
CA LYS A 179 19.56 9.43 -5.43
C LYS A 179 19.76 9.57 -6.95
N SER A 180 20.97 9.95 -7.39
CA SER A 180 21.29 10.09 -8.81
C SER A 180 21.13 8.77 -9.56
N ALA A 181 21.67 7.67 -9.02
CA ALA A 181 21.56 6.36 -9.63
C ALA A 181 20.09 5.92 -9.85
N PHE A 182 19.21 6.18 -8.89
CA PHE A 182 17.78 5.88 -9.06
C PHE A 182 17.14 6.72 -10.17
N MET A 183 17.45 8.02 -10.24
CA MET A 183 16.88 8.91 -11.26
C MET A 183 17.36 8.57 -12.67
N GLU A 184 18.53 7.95 -12.81
CA GLU A 184 19.14 7.55 -14.10
C GLU A 184 18.69 6.15 -14.56
N ILE A 185 17.99 5.37 -13.71
CA ILE A 185 17.51 4.04 -14.10
C ILE A 185 16.52 4.17 -15.27
N ASN A 186 16.93 3.61 -16.41
CA ASN A 186 16.12 3.53 -17.63
C ASN A 186 16.11 2.11 -18.24
N ASP A 187 16.71 1.13 -17.55
CA ASP A 187 16.76 -0.25 -18.01
C ASP A 187 15.38 -0.91 -17.93
N PRO A 188 14.81 -1.37 -19.06
CA PRO A 188 13.54 -2.06 -19.09
C PRO A 188 13.49 -3.32 -18.24
N ALA A 189 14.62 -4.01 -18.04
CA ALA A 189 14.67 -5.22 -17.21
C ALA A 189 14.39 -4.90 -15.73
N ILE A 190 14.79 -3.70 -15.28
CA ILE A 190 14.53 -3.21 -13.91
C ILE A 190 13.11 -2.63 -13.81
N LEU A 191 12.65 -1.88 -14.82
CA LEU A 191 11.41 -1.11 -14.74
C LEU A 191 10.16 -1.94 -15.04
N LYS A 192 10.26 -2.93 -15.94
CA LYS A 192 9.12 -3.76 -16.37
C LYS A 192 8.39 -4.47 -15.23
N PRO A 193 9.06 -5.07 -14.22
CA PRO A 193 8.37 -5.71 -13.09
C PRO A 193 7.47 -4.75 -12.31
N PHE A 194 7.85 -3.46 -12.25
CA PHE A 194 7.07 -2.40 -11.61
C PHE A 194 6.07 -1.72 -12.54
N LYS A 195 6.02 -2.11 -13.84
CA LYS A 195 5.29 -1.37 -14.89
C LYS A 195 5.65 0.13 -14.90
N ALA A 196 6.89 0.46 -14.56
CA ALA A 196 7.39 1.82 -14.39
C ALA A 196 8.07 2.34 -15.66
N GLU A 197 8.06 3.66 -15.81
CA GLU A 197 8.76 4.43 -16.86
C GLU A 197 10.10 4.98 -16.36
N GLY A 198 10.37 4.84 -15.06
CA GLY A 198 11.53 5.35 -14.33
C GLY A 198 11.17 5.63 -12.89
N PHE A 199 12.03 6.40 -12.24
CA PHE A 199 11.80 6.88 -10.88
C PHE A 199 11.59 8.40 -10.88
N GLY A 200 10.86 8.91 -9.88
CA GLY A 200 10.70 10.32 -9.61
C GLY A 200 11.11 10.63 -8.17
N ALA A 201 11.63 11.83 -7.94
CA ALA A 201 11.97 12.28 -6.60
C ALA A 201 10.69 12.45 -5.76
N VAL A 202 10.78 12.08 -4.48
CA VAL A 202 9.73 12.28 -3.49
C VAL A 202 10.33 12.80 -2.20
N THR A 203 9.51 13.48 -1.41
CA THR A 203 9.86 14.09 -0.14
C THR A 203 8.92 13.60 0.96
N ASP A 204 9.29 13.83 2.22
CA ASP A 204 8.45 13.47 3.37
C ASP A 204 7.06 14.14 3.31
N LYS A 205 7.00 15.38 2.80
CA LYS A 205 5.76 16.14 2.67
C LYS A 205 4.72 15.48 1.75
N ASP A 206 5.17 14.75 0.74
CA ASP A 206 4.26 14.05 -0.17
C ASP A 206 3.39 13.01 0.56
N TYR A 207 3.82 12.54 1.74
CA TYR A 207 3.13 11.55 2.57
C TYR A 207 2.24 12.16 3.66
N ASP A 208 2.08 13.49 3.73
CA ASP A 208 1.18 14.15 4.69
C ASP A 208 -0.28 13.75 4.51
N VAL A 209 -0.70 13.49 3.28
CA VAL A 209 -2.04 12.97 2.99
C VAL A 209 -2.30 11.63 3.72
N VAL A 210 -1.28 10.78 3.84
CA VAL A 210 -1.37 9.49 4.54
C VAL A 210 -1.45 9.69 6.05
N ARG A 211 -0.67 10.65 6.60
CA ARG A 211 -0.73 11.03 8.03
C ARG A 211 -2.11 11.56 8.40
N ASN A 212 -2.64 12.46 7.57
CA ASN A 212 -3.96 13.06 7.78
C ASN A 212 -5.06 12.00 7.75
N LEU A 213 -4.99 11.04 6.83
CA LEU A 213 -5.96 9.96 6.73
C LEU A 213 -5.93 9.04 7.96
N GLY A 214 -4.73 8.70 8.45
CA GLY A 214 -4.55 7.94 9.70
C GLY A 214 -5.18 8.64 10.90
N SER A 215 -5.01 9.97 10.99
CA SER A 215 -5.60 10.79 12.05
C SER A 215 -7.13 10.85 11.96
N LEU A 216 -7.69 11.00 10.76
CA LEU A 216 -9.15 11.01 10.53
C LEU A 216 -9.80 9.69 10.97
N LEU A 217 -9.15 8.57 10.74
CA LEU A 217 -9.62 7.24 11.17
C LEU A 217 -9.34 6.96 12.65
N LYS A 218 -8.75 7.91 13.39
CA LYS A 218 -8.32 7.74 14.78
C LYS A 218 -7.43 6.50 15.00
N LEU A 219 -6.63 6.17 13.99
CA LEU A 219 -5.65 5.09 14.13
C LEU A 219 -4.57 5.57 15.09
N ASP A 220 -4.34 4.80 16.14
CA ASP A 220 -3.21 5.02 17.03
C ASP A 220 -1.94 4.50 16.35
N LEU A 221 -1.29 5.40 15.62
CA LEU A 221 -0.09 5.08 14.84
C LEU A 221 1.10 4.66 15.73
N SER A 222 1.02 4.88 17.06
CA SER A 222 2.06 4.45 18.02
C SER A 222 2.00 2.95 18.35
N LYS A 223 0.90 2.29 18.03
CA LYS A 223 0.67 0.85 18.31
C LYS A 223 1.11 -0.10 17.21
N PHE A 224 1.75 0.43 16.17
CA PHE A 224 2.27 -0.35 15.04
C PHE A 224 3.76 -0.60 15.13
#